data_ab50b49f22713f982f439c8687dee0b4
#
_entry.id   ab50b49f22713f982f439c8687dee0b4
#
_cell.length_a   1.000
_cell.length_b   1.000
_cell.length_c   1.000
_cell.angle_alpha   90.00
_cell.angle_beta   90.00
_cell.angle_gamma   90.00
#
_symmetry.space_group_name_H-M   'P 1'
#
loop_
_entity.id
_entity.type
_entity.pdbx_description
1 polymer ?
#
loop_
_entity_poly.entity_id
_entity_poly.type
_entity_poly.pdbx_seq_one_letter_code
_entity_poly.pdbx_strand_id
1 'polypeptide(L)'
;VPQASAGFLTGKDAAVTILYTNDVHTYIDNKSPKLTYAAIAAMKQGYVDEGKPVLLVDAGDHIQGTAYGSMDDGATIIELMNEAGYDLATPGNHEFDYGMARTKAIIKEADFPYVSCNWVDLRTNLRVLPEIKVFVRGGVRIAFVGITTPETFTKSTPAYFMNKAQTKYIYDILGGEDGQKLYSAVQKAVDKAKCLADVVIGLGHLGVDPSSSPWTSEEVIAHTTGFDAFIDGHSHTVMENKQVADASGRLVTLTQTG
;
A
#
# COMPACT_ATOMS: atom_id res chain seq x y z
N VAL A 1 -11.35 11.49 11.92
CA VAL A 1 -10.36 11.17 10.88
C VAL A 1 -9.28 12.21 10.97
N PRO A 2 -8.02 11.87 11.28
CA PRO A 2 -6.95 12.85 11.35
C PRO A 2 -6.60 13.35 9.94
N GLN A 3 -6.59 14.66 9.76
CA GLN A 3 -6.05 15.31 8.57
C GLN A 3 -4.53 15.35 8.69
N ALA A 4 -3.82 14.54 7.93
CA ALA A 4 -2.39 14.74 7.71
C ALA A 4 -2.22 15.87 6.70
N SER A 5 -1.99 17.11 7.15
CA SER A 5 -1.62 18.23 6.29
C SER A 5 -0.10 18.29 6.15
N ALA A 6 0.44 17.75 5.07
CA ALA A 6 1.80 18.07 4.64
C ALA A 6 1.73 19.34 3.80
N GLY A 7 2.09 20.47 4.38
CA GLY A 7 2.18 21.74 3.68
C GLY A 7 3.43 21.78 2.80
N PHE A 8 3.28 21.76 1.48
CA PHE A 8 4.31 22.12 0.53
C PHE A 8 3.89 23.36 -0.25
N LEU A 9 4.67 24.42 -0.08
CA LEU A 9 4.50 25.69 -0.78
C LEU A 9 5.08 25.61 -2.19
N THR A 10 4.23 25.39 -3.18
CA THR A 10 4.50 25.81 -4.54
C THR A 10 3.63 27.04 -4.84
N GLY A 11 3.99 28.22 -4.38
CA GLY A 11 3.39 29.51 -4.79
C GLY A 11 1.86 29.67 -4.81
N LYS A 12 1.09 28.62 -4.47
CA LYS A 12 -0.34 28.54 -4.21
C LYS A 12 -0.54 27.52 -3.11
N ASP A 13 -1.38 27.84 -2.13
CA ASP A 13 -1.82 26.92 -1.06
C ASP A 13 -2.65 25.79 -1.67
N ALA A 14 -2.00 24.75 -2.23
CA ALA A 14 -2.66 23.58 -2.77
C ALA A 14 -2.73 22.51 -1.70
N ALA A 15 -3.95 22.23 -1.19
CA ALA A 15 -4.21 21.14 -0.29
C ALA A 15 -4.81 19.96 -1.07
N VAL A 16 -4.23 18.78 -0.92
CA VAL A 16 -4.80 17.52 -1.43
C VAL A 16 -5.09 16.60 -0.27
N THR A 17 -6.32 16.11 -0.20
CA THR A 17 -6.73 15.13 0.82
C THR A 17 -6.41 13.72 0.32
N ILE A 18 -5.77 12.91 1.18
CA ILE A 18 -5.58 11.49 0.93
C ILE A 18 -6.37 10.73 1.99
N LEU A 19 -7.42 10.06 1.55
CA LEU A 19 -8.14 9.07 2.34
C LEU A 19 -7.45 7.72 2.15
N TYR A 20 -7.32 6.95 3.21
CA TYR A 20 -6.69 5.65 3.09
C TYR A 20 -7.33 4.62 4.03
N THR A 21 -7.23 3.35 3.61
CA THR A 21 -7.57 2.17 4.40
C THR A 21 -6.38 1.22 4.41
N ASN A 22 -6.34 0.35 5.41
CA ASN A 22 -5.45 -0.79 5.51
C ASN A 22 -6.12 -1.90 6.31
N ASP A 23 -5.73 -3.15 6.07
CA ASP A 23 -6.15 -4.30 6.87
C ASP A 23 -7.69 -4.38 7.06
N VAL A 24 -8.46 -4.11 6.01
CA VAL A 24 -9.93 -4.16 6.05
C VAL A 24 -10.42 -5.59 6.27
N HIS A 25 -9.66 -6.59 5.80
CA HIS A 25 -9.93 -8.01 6.04
C HIS A 25 -11.38 -8.42 5.81
N THR A 26 -11.99 -7.86 4.77
CA THR A 26 -13.37 -8.15 4.37
C THR A 26 -14.45 -7.88 5.45
N TYR A 27 -14.14 -7.07 6.46
CA TYR A 27 -15.11 -6.64 7.47
C TYR A 27 -16.02 -5.55 6.90
N ILE A 28 -17.04 -5.96 6.13
CA ILE A 28 -17.93 -5.09 5.37
C ILE A 28 -19.33 -4.98 5.98
N ASP A 29 -19.63 -5.76 7.02
CA ASP A 29 -20.94 -5.74 7.65
C ASP A 29 -21.03 -4.67 8.78
N ASN A 30 -22.25 -4.16 8.99
CA ASN A 30 -22.53 -3.09 9.98
C ASN A 30 -22.56 -3.61 11.44
N LYS A 31 -22.15 -4.84 11.72
CA LYS A 31 -22.15 -5.40 13.07
C LYS A 31 -20.98 -4.91 13.93
N SER A 32 -20.01 -4.27 13.31
CA SER A 32 -18.90 -3.60 13.97
C SER A 32 -19.02 -2.09 13.75
N PRO A 33 -18.57 -1.22 14.70
CA PRO A 33 -18.53 0.23 14.49
C PRO A 33 -17.51 0.69 13.45
N LYS A 34 -17.02 -0.21 12.60
CA LYS A 34 -16.04 0.08 11.56
C LYS A 34 -16.71 0.79 10.37
N LEU A 35 -15.93 1.61 9.67
CA LEU A 35 -16.35 2.26 8.44
C LEU A 35 -16.63 1.20 7.36
N THR A 36 -17.79 1.34 6.71
CA THR A 36 -18.13 0.52 5.53
C THR A 36 -17.58 1.15 4.26
N TYR A 37 -17.43 0.37 3.17
CA TYR A 37 -17.09 0.91 1.85
C TYR A 37 -18.05 2.01 1.39
N ALA A 38 -19.35 1.87 1.68
CA ALA A 38 -20.33 2.92 1.38
C ALA A 38 -20.05 4.22 2.14
N ALA A 39 -19.64 4.15 3.40
CA ALA A 39 -19.28 5.34 4.19
C ALA A 39 -17.98 5.99 3.66
N ILE A 40 -17.01 5.18 3.26
CA ILE A 40 -15.74 5.66 2.66
C ILE A 40 -16.03 6.34 1.31
N ALA A 41 -16.88 5.73 0.47
CA ALA A 41 -17.34 6.31 -0.79
C ALA A 41 -18.03 7.66 -0.58
N ALA A 42 -18.95 7.74 0.40
CA ALA A 42 -19.64 8.98 0.75
C ALA A 42 -18.69 10.06 1.24
N MET A 43 -17.66 9.70 2.04
CA MET A 43 -16.62 10.65 2.45
C MET A 43 -15.84 11.19 1.26
N LYS A 44 -15.38 10.32 0.34
CA LYS A 44 -14.70 10.74 -0.89
C LYS A 44 -15.59 11.67 -1.72
N GLN A 45 -16.86 11.27 -1.93
CA GLN A 45 -17.82 12.06 -2.69
C GLN A 45 -18.04 13.45 -2.07
N GLY A 46 -18.09 13.56 -0.74
CA GLY A 46 -18.21 14.85 -0.05
C GLY A 46 -17.06 15.80 -0.41
N TYR A 47 -15.81 15.33 -0.47
CA TYR A 47 -14.69 16.15 -0.94
C TYR A 47 -14.82 16.54 -2.41
N VAL A 48 -15.29 15.62 -3.26
CA VAL A 48 -15.52 15.88 -4.70
C VAL A 48 -16.60 16.94 -4.86
N ASP A 49 -17.72 16.84 -4.16
CA ASP A 49 -18.84 17.80 -4.22
C ASP A 49 -18.44 19.20 -3.75
N GLU A 50 -17.50 19.27 -2.80
CA GLU A 50 -16.91 20.54 -2.35
C GLU A 50 -15.82 21.07 -3.31
N GLY A 51 -15.53 20.37 -4.41
CA GLY A 51 -14.47 20.72 -5.37
C GLY A 51 -13.05 20.59 -4.79
N LYS A 52 -12.89 19.81 -3.71
CA LYS A 52 -11.60 19.59 -3.05
C LYS A 52 -10.86 18.41 -3.69
N PRO A 53 -9.57 18.56 -4.04
CA PRO A 53 -8.78 17.45 -4.56
C PRO A 53 -8.64 16.33 -3.53
N VAL A 54 -9.01 15.10 -3.92
CA VAL A 54 -9.00 13.93 -3.05
C VAL A 54 -8.47 12.70 -3.79
N LEU A 55 -7.78 11.83 -3.08
CA LEU A 55 -7.42 10.46 -3.49
C LEU A 55 -7.86 9.49 -2.39
N LEU A 56 -8.25 8.29 -2.78
CA LEU A 56 -8.57 7.18 -1.88
C LEU A 56 -7.65 6.00 -2.22
N VAL A 57 -6.82 5.58 -1.26
CA VAL A 57 -5.82 4.53 -1.46
C VAL A 57 -5.94 3.43 -0.40
N ASP A 58 -5.41 2.24 -0.70
CA ASP A 58 -5.42 1.11 0.21
C ASP A 58 -4.01 0.54 0.40
N ALA A 59 -3.65 0.28 1.64
CA ALA A 59 -2.34 -0.25 2.04
C ALA A 59 -2.33 -1.78 2.24
N GLY A 60 -3.25 -2.51 1.61
CA GLY A 60 -3.24 -3.97 1.53
C GLY A 60 -4.09 -4.70 2.58
N ASP A 61 -4.17 -6.02 2.42
CA ASP A 61 -4.95 -6.96 3.24
C ASP A 61 -6.45 -6.66 3.22
N HIS A 62 -7.01 -6.52 2.03
CA HIS A 62 -8.44 -6.22 1.86
C HIS A 62 -9.29 -7.42 1.45
N ILE A 63 -8.73 -8.48 0.77
CA ILE A 63 -9.55 -9.55 0.17
C ILE A 63 -9.81 -10.76 1.06
N GLN A 64 -9.08 -10.93 2.16
CA GLN A 64 -9.13 -12.10 3.02
C GLN A 64 -9.51 -11.71 4.46
N GLY A 65 -10.26 -12.58 5.17
CA GLY A 65 -10.60 -12.41 6.59
C GLY A 65 -11.92 -13.07 6.98
N THR A 66 -13.04 -12.56 6.47
CA THR A 66 -14.38 -13.12 6.76
C THR A 66 -14.88 -14.03 5.64
N ALA A 67 -16.09 -14.58 5.80
CA ALA A 67 -16.75 -15.36 4.76
C ALA A 67 -16.93 -14.58 3.45
N TYR A 68 -17.08 -13.26 3.51
CA TYR A 68 -17.25 -12.42 2.32
C TYR A 68 -16.04 -12.48 1.37
N GLY A 69 -14.82 -12.61 1.90
CA GLY A 69 -13.63 -12.78 1.08
C GLY A 69 -13.46 -14.22 0.57
N SER A 70 -13.76 -15.23 1.42
CA SER A 70 -13.50 -16.63 1.09
C SER A 70 -14.56 -17.28 0.19
N MET A 71 -15.74 -16.69 0.03
CA MET A 71 -16.82 -17.24 -0.83
C MET A 71 -16.50 -17.17 -2.32
N ASP A 72 -15.75 -16.18 -2.74
CA ASP A 72 -15.43 -15.91 -4.14
C ASP A 72 -13.96 -15.46 -4.35
N ASP A 73 -13.11 -15.83 -3.37
CA ASP A 73 -11.69 -15.52 -3.38
C ASP A 73 -11.42 -14.00 -3.58
N GLY A 74 -12.24 -13.17 -2.91
CA GLY A 74 -12.10 -11.72 -2.86
C GLY A 74 -12.74 -10.93 -3.99
N ALA A 75 -13.49 -11.57 -4.93
CA ALA A 75 -14.10 -10.85 -6.06
C ALA A 75 -15.08 -9.76 -5.61
N THR A 76 -16.01 -10.09 -4.70
CA THR A 76 -16.97 -9.12 -4.15
C THR A 76 -16.28 -7.92 -3.50
N ILE A 77 -15.16 -8.14 -2.83
CA ILE A 77 -14.42 -7.03 -2.19
C ILE A 77 -13.87 -6.07 -3.24
N ILE A 78 -13.31 -6.60 -4.33
CA ILE A 78 -12.80 -5.76 -5.43
C ILE A 78 -13.93 -4.96 -6.10
N GLU A 79 -15.11 -5.58 -6.32
CA GLU A 79 -16.27 -4.87 -6.83
C GLU A 79 -16.68 -3.71 -5.91
N LEU A 80 -16.74 -3.95 -4.60
CA LEU A 80 -17.05 -2.89 -3.62
C LEU A 80 -15.99 -1.78 -3.59
N MET A 81 -14.70 -2.13 -3.74
CA MET A 81 -13.62 -1.13 -3.84
C MET A 81 -13.72 -0.33 -5.14
N ASN A 82 -14.09 -0.96 -6.27
CA ASN A 82 -14.34 -0.28 -7.54
C ASN A 82 -15.51 0.72 -7.39
N GLU A 83 -16.62 0.30 -6.80
CA GLU A 83 -17.78 1.18 -6.53
C GLU A 83 -17.46 2.30 -5.53
N ALA A 84 -16.64 2.04 -4.53
CA ALA A 84 -16.17 3.05 -3.58
C ALA A 84 -15.21 4.06 -4.22
N GLY A 85 -14.71 3.75 -5.42
CA GLY A 85 -13.87 4.63 -6.20
C GLY A 85 -12.43 4.72 -5.66
N TYR A 86 -11.84 3.60 -5.27
CA TYR A 86 -10.41 3.58 -4.94
C TYR A 86 -9.57 4.05 -6.13
N ASP A 87 -8.52 4.80 -5.84
CA ASP A 87 -7.59 5.33 -6.87
C ASP A 87 -6.32 4.47 -6.98
N LEU A 88 -5.93 3.74 -5.91
CA LEU A 88 -4.69 2.97 -5.85
C LEU A 88 -4.73 1.96 -4.70
N ALA A 89 -4.02 0.83 -4.87
CA ALA A 89 -3.70 -0.09 -3.78
C ALA A 89 -2.26 -0.61 -3.87
N THR A 90 -1.74 -1.12 -2.74
CA THR A 90 -0.58 -2.00 -2.68
C THR A 90 -1.02 -3.37 -2.17
N PRO A 91 -0.45 -4.50 -2.63
CA PRO A 91 -0.79 -5.79 -2.05
C PRO A 91 -0.13 -5.97 -0.67
N GLY A 92 -0.91 -6.44 0.29
CA GLY A 92 -0.41 -7.01 1.54
C GLY A 92 -0.08 -8.50 1.38
N ASN A 93 0.09 -9.21 2.49
CA ASN A 93 0.38 -10.64 2.44
C ASN A 93 -0.87 -11.49 2.16
N HIS A 94 -2.03 -11.05 2.58
CA HIS A 94 -3.28 -11.78 2.40
C HIS A 94 -3.87 -11.66 0.98
N GLU A 95 -3.38 -10.77 0.13
CA GLU A 95 -3.70 -10.77 -1.29
C GLU A 95 -3.17 -12.02 -2.03
N PHE A 96 -2.29 -12.81 -1.40
CA PHE A 96 -1.74 -14.04 -1.97
C PHE A 96 -2.41 -15.33 -1.44
N ASP A 97 -3.32 -15.24 -0.49
CA ASP A 97 -3.88 -16.41 0.20
C ASP A 97 -4.72 -17.33 -0.68
N TYR A 98 -5.30 -16.79 -1.75
CA TYR A 98 -6.04 -17.58 -2.75
C TYR A 98 -5.16 -18.03 -3.93
N GLY A 99 -3.83 -17.89 -3.79
CA GLY A 99 -2.82 -18.30 -4.76
C GLY A 99 -2.53 -17.27 -5.84
N MET A 100 -1.32 -17.36 -6.41
CA MET A 100 -0.75 -16.40 -7.35
C MET A 100 -1.64 -16.13 -8.59
N ALA A 101 -2.35 -17.15 -9.08
CA ALA A 101 -3.24 -16.98 -10.22
C ALA A 101 -4.43 -16.08 -9.87
N ARG A 102 -5.00 -16.26 -8.67
CA ARG A 102 -6.11 -15.44 -8.20
C ARG A 102 -5.66 -14.02 -7.87
N THR A 103 -4.51 -13.85 -7.21
CA THR A 103 -3.92 -12.52 -6.97
C THR A 103 -3.81 -11.73 -8.26
N LYS A 104 -3.29 -12.34 -9.32
CA LYS A 104 -3.19 -11.69 -10.64
C LYS A 104 -4.53 -11.43 -11.32
N ALA A 105 -5.55 -12.24 -11.06
CA ALA A 105 -6.90 -12.02 -11.58
C ALA A 105 -7.53 -10.80 -10.88
N ILE A 106 -7.47 -10.74 -9.55
CA ILE A 106 -7.97 -9.62 -8.73
C ILE A 106 -7.38 -8.28 -9.16
N ILE A 107 -6.06 -8.24 -9.38
CA ILE A 107 -5.38 -7.03 -9.86
C ILE A 107 -5.94 -6.55 -11.21
N LYS A 108 -6.43 -7.46 -12.04
CA LYS A 108 -7.04 -7.14 -13.35
C LYS A 108 -8.52 -6.79 -13.25
N GLU A 109 -9.23 -7.32 -12.24
CA GLU A 109 -10.63 -7.03 -11.95
C GLU A 109 -10.81 -5.65 -11.30
N ALA A 110 -9.75 -5.13 -10.68
CA ALA A 110 -9.74 -3.80 -10.08
C ALA A 110 -9.72 -2.70 -11.16
N ASP A 111 -10.59 -1.70 -11.02
CA ASP A 111 -10.62 -0.49 -11.84
C ASP A 111 -9.53 0.51 -11.45
N PHE A 112 -8.77 0.21 -10.41
CA PHE A 112 -7.65 0.99 -9.91
C PHE A 112 -6.33 0.20 -10.02
N PRO A 113 -5.19 0.88 -10.23
CA PRO A 113 -3.90 0.21 -10.30
C PRO A 113 -3.43 -0.31 -8.94
N TYR A 114 -2.60 -1.36 -8.98
CA TYR A 114 -1.76 -1.80 -7.88
C TYR A 114 -0.30 -1.42 -8.13
N VAL A 115 0.44 -1.14 -7.05
CA VAL A 115 1.87 -0.82 -7.08
C VAL A 115 2.65 -1.68 -6.08
N SER A 116 3.86 -2.11 -6.47
CA SER A 116 4.83 -2.77 -5.58
C SER A 116 6.24 -2.69 -6.16
N CYS A 117 7.15 -2.04 -5.45
CA CYS A 117 8.53 -1.87 -5.92
C CYS A 117 9.42 -3.09 -5.65
N ASN A 118 8.96 -4.05 -4.86
CA ASN A 118 9.76 -5.18 -4.41
C ASN A 118 9.20 -6.56 -4.79
N TRP A 119 8.05 -6.66 -5.47
CA TRP A 119 7.54 -7.92 -6.00
C TRP A 119 8.12 -8.20 -7.39
N VAL A 120 8.86 -9.32 -7.52
CA VAL A 120 9.66 -9.66 -8.70
C VAL A 120 9.26 -11.01 -9.29
N ASP A 121 9.21 -11.12 -10.61
CA ASP A 121 9.19 -12.38 -11.34
C ASP A 121 10.64 -12.81 -11.60
N LEU A 122 11.09 -13.85 -10.91
CA LEU A 122 12.48 -14.35 -11.00
C LEU A 122 12.83 -15.00 -12.37
N ARG A 123 11.81 -15.29 -13.20
CA ARG A 123 12.03 -15.84 -14.54
C ARG A 123 12.47 -14.76 -15.52
N THR A 124 12.00 -13.53 -15.32
CA THR A 124 12.27 -12.36 -16.17
C THR A 124 13.15 -11.32 -15.51
N ASN A 125 13.27 -11.41 -14.19
CA ASN A 125 13.89 -10.41 -13.31
C ASN A 125 13.23 -9.02 -13.40
N LEU A 126 11.94 -9.00 -13.75
CA LEU A 126 11.14 -7.77 -13.83
C LEU A 126 10.20 -7.65 -12.64
N ARG A 127 9.83 -6.42 -12.31
CA ARG A 127 8.75 -6.16 -11.34
C ARG A 127 7.43 -6.70 -11.89
N VAL A 128 6.64 -7.34 -11.04
CA VAL A 128 5.30 -7.86 -11.40
C VAL A 128 4.30 -6.73 -11.53
N LEU A 129 4.46 -5.69 -10.73
CA LEU A 129 3.64 -4.47 -10.73
C LEU A 129 4.50 -3.24 -11.03
N PRO A 130 3.89 -2.11 -11.44
CA PRO A 130 4.56 -0.83 -11.43
C PRO A 130 5.09 -0.51 -10.02
N GLU A 131 6.30 0.05 -9.95
CA GLU A 131 6.93 0.42 -8.67
C GLU A 131 6.24 1.62 -8.02
N ILE A 132 5.75 2.54 -8.88
CA ILE A 132 5.17 3.82 -8.50
C ILE A 132 3.95 4.15 -9.35
N LYS A 133 3.06 4.98 -8.78
CA LYS A 133 1.97 5.63 -9.52
C LYS A 133 1.98 7.13 -9.21
N VAL A 134 1.90 7.95 -10.24
CA VAL A 134 1.81 9.41 -10.12
C VAL A 134 0.40 9.87 -10.43
N PHE A 135 -0.14 10.72 -9.58
CA PHE A 135 -1.40 11.41 -9.77
C PHE A 135 -1.17 12.92 -9.82
N VAL A 136 -2.01 13.63 -10.57
CA VAL A 136 -2.09 15.08 -10.52
C VAL A 136 -3.43 15.46 -9.89
N ARG A 137 -3.41 16.11 -8.75
CA ARG A 137 -4.61 16.57 -8.04
C ARG A 137 -4.37 17.99 -7.52
N GLY A 138 -5.32 18.89 -7.78
CA GLY A 138 -5.19 20.29 -7.35
C GLY A 138 -3.93 21.00 -7.89
N GLY A 139 -3.37 20.52 -9.01
CA GLY A 139 -2.12 21.03 -9.58
C GLY A 139 -0.84 20.48 -8.96
N VAL A 140 -0.94 19.56 -7.97
CA VAL A 140 0.19 18.90 -7.32
C VAL A 140 0.39 17.52 -7.93
N ARG A 141 1.65 17.18 -8.26
CA ARG A 141 2.03 15.82 -8.68
C ARG A 141 2.40 15.01 -7.43
N ILE A 142 1.67 13.94 -7.18
CA ILE A 142 1.85 13.07 -6.02
C ILE A 142 2.24 11.69 -6.52
N ALA A 143 3.40 11.19 -6.13
CA ALA A 143 3.83 9.83 -6.41
C ALA A 143 3.62 8.94 -5.18
N PHE A 144 3.04 7.77 -5.39
CA PHE A 144 2.99 6.70 -4.41
C PHE A 144 4.01 5.62 -4.79
N VAL A 145 4.80 5.19 -3.83
CA VAL A 145 5.73 4.06 -3.94
C VAL A 145 5.10 2.88 -3.22
N GLY A 146 4.73 1.82 -3.94
CA GLY A 146 4.13 0.62 -3.34
C GLY A 146 5.19 -0.30 -2.74
N ILE A 147 4.90 -0.88 -1.57
CA ILE A 147 5.84 -1.76 -0.85
C ILE A 147 5.06 -2.91 -0.21
N THR A 148 5.37 -4.14 -0.62
CA THR A 148 4.76 -5.37 -0.10
C THR A 148 5.68 -5.99 0.94
N THR A 149 5.13 -6.52 2.05
CA THR A 149 5.95 -7.13 3.10
C THR A 149 6.65 -8.41 2.62
N PRO A 150 7.97 -8.53 2.87
CA PRO A 150 8.68 -9.79 2.66
C PRO A 150 8.18 -10.94 3.53
N GLU A 151 7.48 -10.65 4.64
CA GLU A 151 6.83 -11.67 5.47
C GLU A 151 5.75 -12.46 4.75
N THR A 152 5.33 -12.03 3.55
CA THR A 152 4.36 -12.75 2.71
C THR A 152 4.69 -14.24 2.54
N PHE A 153 5.98 -14.61 2.48
CA PHE A 153 6.38 -16.01 2.40
C PHE A 153 6.03 -16.83 3.65
N THR A 154 5.98 -16.22 4.82
CA THR A 154 5.69 -16.87 6.09
C THR A 154 4.26 -16.64 6.57
N LYS A 155 3.64 -15.56 6.12
CA LYS A 155 2.26 -15.18 6.50
C LYS A 155 1.21 -15.66 5.50
N SER A 156 1.61 -16.03 4.28
CA SER A 156 0.79 -16.70 3.27
C SER A 156 1.37 -18.11 2.99
N THR A 157 1.20 -18.64 1.79
CA THR A 157 1.63 -20.00 1.43
C THR A 157 2.84 -19.94 0.49
N PRO A 158 4.05 -20.35 0.92
CA PRO A 158 5.28 -20.30 0.11
C PRO A 158 5.15 -20.99 -1.25
N ALA A 159 4.38 -22.08 -1.35
CA ALA A 159 4.16 -22.82 -2.58
C ALA A 159 3.57 -21.97 -3.71
N TYR A 160 2.83 -20.90 -3.39
CA TYR A 160 2.23 -20.01 -4.39
C TYR A 160 3.26 -19.16 -5.14
N PHE A 161 4.46 -19.03 -4.57
CA PHE A 161 5.60 -18.31 -5.17
C PHE A 161 6.55 -19.24 -5.93
N MET A 162 6.26 -20.55 -5.95
CA MET A 162 7.09 -21.56 -6.57
C MET A 162 6.56 -21.98 -7.96
N ASN A 163 7.40 -22.67 -8.72
CA ASN A 163 6.99 -23.34 -9.95
C ASN A 163 6.00 -24.47 -9.62
N LYS A 164 5.27 -24.95 -10.65
CA LYS A 164 4.25 -26.01 -10.49
C LYS A 164 4.77 -27.28 -9.79
N ALA A 165 6.05 -27.60 -9.95
CA ALA A 165 6.67 -28.75 -9.31
C ALA A 165 7.15 -28.46 -7.88
N GLN A 166 6.99 -27.26 -7.39
CA GLN A 166 7.43 -26.77 -6.07
C GLN A 166 8.93 -27.02 -5.80
N THR A 167 9.75 -26.94 -6.83
CA THR A 167 11.20 -27.19 -6.73
C THR A 167 12.03 -25.91 -6.64
N LYS A 168 11.48 -24.76 -7.06
CA LYS A 168 12.15 -23.46 -7.00
C LYS A 168 11.15 -22.31 -6.96
N TYR A 169 11.52 -21.24 -6.32
CA TYR A 169 10.80 -19.98 -6.38
C TYR A 169 10.87 -19.38 -7.79
N ILE A 170 9.75 -18.88 -8.26
CA ILE A 170 9.61 -18.14 -9.53
C ILE A 170 9.13 -16.69 -9.28
N TYR A 171 8.76 -16.37 -8.06
CA TYR A 171 8.50 -15.02 -7.58
C TYR A 171 9.27 -14.76 -6.30
N ASP A 172 9.62 -13.50 -6.07
CA ASP A 172 10.25 -13.02 -4.85
C ASP A 172 9.58 -11.71 -4.41
N ILE A 173 9.45 -11.52 -3.11
CA ILE A 173 9.21 -10.23 -2.48
C ILE A 173 10.55 -9.82 -1.87
N LEU A 174 11.26 -8.90 -2.53
CA LEU A 174 12.62 -8.54 -2.12
C LEU A 174 12.64 -8.01 -0.68
N GLY A 175 13.30 -8.75 0.20
CA GLY A 175 13.51 -8.39 1.60
C GLY A 175 15.00 -8.39 1.96
N GLY A 176 15.61 -9.56 1.85
CA GLY A 176 16.94 -9.86 2.39
C GLY A 176 16.87 -10.09 3.90
N GLU A 177 17.72 -10.94 4.43
CA GLU A 177 17.76 -11.24 5.87
C GLU A 177 18.09 -10.01 6.72
N ASP A 178 18.86 -9.08 6.16
CA ASP A 178 19.28 -7.81 6.76
C ASP A 178 18.46 -6.59 6.30
N GLY A 179 17.39 -6.79 5.52
CA GLY A 179 16.56 -5.74 4.96
C GLY A 179 17.15 -5.00 3.74
N GLN A 180 18.43 -5.19 3.42
CA GLN A 180 19.13 -4.38 2.41
C GLN A 180 18.55 -4.49 1.01
N LYS A 181 17.98 -5.64 0.63
CA LYS A 181 17.33 -5.80 -0.67
C LYS A 181 16.05 -4.97 -0.74
N LEU A 182 15.28 -4.92 0.35
CA LEU A 182 14.09 -4.08 0.48
C LEU A 182 14.47 -2.59 0.40
N TYR A 183 15.39 -2.15 1.26
CA TYR A 183 15.79 -0.74 1.32
C TYR A 183 16.33 -0.24 -0.03
N SER A 184 17.16 -1.06 -0.69
CA SER A 184 17.68 -0.73 -2.02
C SER A 184 16.59 -0.65 -3.09
N ALA A 185 15.59 -1.55 -3.06
CA ALA A 185 14.47 -1.52 -4.00
C ALA A 185 13.60 -0.27 -3.78
N VAL A 186 13.30 0.04 -2.51
CA VAL A 186 12.52 1.21 -2.11
C VAL A 186 13.25 2.50 -2.48
N GLN A 187 14.56 2.65 -2.15
CA GLN A 187 15.29 3.85 -2.49
C GLN A 187 15.31 4.14 -3.99
N LYS A 188 15.53 3.12 -4.82
CA LYS A 188 15.47 3.26 -6.29
C LYS A 188 14.11 3.74 -6.77
N ALA A 189 13.02 3.24 -6.19
CA ALA A 189 11.67 3.66 -6.55
C ALA A 189 11.40 5.12 -6.09
N VAL A 190 11.87 5.49 -4.89
CA VAL A 190 11.78 6.88 -4.38
C VAL A 190 12.57 7.85 -5.26
N ASP A 191 13.80 7.50 -5.63
CA ASP A 191 14.63 8.36 -6.50
C ASP A 191 13.96 8.61 -7.85
N LYS A 192 13.33 7.58 -8.42
CA LYS A 192 12.53 7.69 -9.64
C LYS A 192 11.29 8.56 -9.41
N ALA A 193 10.58 8.38 -8.30
CA ALA A 193 9.39 9.16 -7.96
C ALA A 193 9.71 10.65 -7.80
N LYS A 194 10.81 10.99 -7.14
CA LYS A 194 11.29 12.38 -6.97
C LYS A 194 11.57 13.12 -8.28
N CYS A 195 11.93 12.40 -9.34
CA CYS A 195 12.10 13.01 -10.67
C CYS A 195 10.76 13.33 -11.35
N LEU A 196 9.63 12.74 -10.88
CA LEU A 196 8.34 12.79 -11.55
C LEU A 196 7.26 13.55 -10.76
N ALA A 197 7.47 13.77 -9.47
CA ALA A 197 6.45 14.29 -8.57
C ALA A 197 6.98 15.37 -7.62
N ASP A 198 6.06 16.17 -7.12
CA ASP A 198 6.32 17.22 -6.13
C ASP A 198 6.27 16.67 -4.70
N VAL A 199 5.49 15.60 -4.50
CA VAL A 199 5.32 14.88 -3.22
C VAL A 199 5.48 13.38 -3.45
N VAL A 200 6.22 12.71 -2.57
CA VAL A 200 6.45 11.26 -2.61
C VAL A 200 5.93 10.61 -1.33
N ILE A 201 4.98 9.70 -1.48
CA ILE A 201 4.34 8.99 -0.37
C ILE A 201 4.65 7.49 -0.47
N GLY A 202 5.12 6.89 0.62
CA GLY A 202 5.17 5.45 0.77
C GLY A 202 3.75 4.89 0.96
N LEU A 203 3.40 3.87 0.21
CA LEU A 203 2.18 3.07 0.40
C LEU A 203 2.64 1.65 0.68
N GLY A 204 2.88 1.37 1.96
CA GLY A 204 3.48 0.13 2.43
C GLY A 204 2.48 -0.81 3.10
N HIS A 205 2.82 -2.08 3.11
CA HIS A 205 2.19 -3.08 3.95
C HIS A 205 3.32 -3.84 4.67
N LEU A 206 3.90 -3.20 5.71
CA LEU A 206 5.12 -3.65 6.37
C LEU A 206 4.95 -3.83 7.88
N GLY A 207 4.11 -3.00 8.49
CA GLY A 207 3.89 -2.97 9.92
C GLY A 207 5.01 -2.29 10.72
N VAL A 208 4.74 -2.16 12.02
CA VAL A 208 5.65 -1.59 13.01
C VAL A 208 5.92 -2.54 14.17
N ASP A 209 5.45 -3.79 14.08
CA ASP A 209 5.73 -4.81 15.09
C ASP A 209 7.22 -5.16 15.05
N PRO A 210 7.95 -5.15 16.19
CA PRO A 210 9.35 -5.53 16.22
C PRO A 210 9.65 -6.94 15.69
N SER A 211 8.68 -7.85 15.69
CA SER A 211 8.83 -9.19 15.11
C SER A 211 9.00 -9.19 13.60
N SER A 212 8.57 -8.11 12.92
CA SER A 212 8.73 -7.92 11.47
C SER A 212 10.08 -7.31 11.08
N SER A 213 10.95 -6.99 12.06
CA SER A 213 12.31 -6.53 11.78
C SER A 213 13.10 -7.59 10.96
N PRO A 214 13.88 -7.18 9.96
CA PRO A 214 14.31 -5.83 9.60
C PRO A 214 13.42 -5.16 8.51
N TRP A 215 12.16 -5.52 8.38
CA TRP A 215 11.31 -5.08 7.27
C TRP A 215 10.17 -4.15 7.69
N THR A 216 10.22 -3.60 8.92
CA THR A 216 9.21 -2.65 9.38
C THR A 216 9.24 -1.35 8.57
N SER A 217 8.11 -0.65 8.52
CA SER A 217 8.04 0.67 7.87
C SER A 217 8.99 1.69 8.51
N GLU A 218 9.20 1.60 9.83
CA GLU A 218 10.15 2.45 10.54
C GLU A 218 11.58 2.23 10.06
N GLU A 219 11.99 0.96 9.87
CA GLU A 219 13.33 0.62 9.37
C GLU A 219 13.49 1.00 7.90
N VAL A 220 12.45 0.81 7.08
CA VAL A 220 12.46 1.28 5.68
C VAL A 220 12.66 2.79 5.61
N ILE A 221 11.93 3.56 6.42
CA ILE A 221 12.11 5.02 6.49
C ILE A 221 13.54 5.36 6.96
N ALA A 222 14.00 4.74 8.04
CA ALA A 222 15.31 5.02 8.63
C ALA A 222 16.50 4.69 7.70
N HIS A 223 16.31 3.78 6.73
CA HIS A 223 17.34 3.36 5.77
C HIS A 223 17.17 3.96 4.37
N THR A 224 16.19 4.84 4.16
CA THR A 224 15.93 5.50 2.89
C THR A 224 15.81 7.01 3.06
N THR A 225 15.76 7.75 1.98
CA THR A 225 15.55 9.21 2.00
C THR A 225 14.56 9.63 0.92
N GLY A 226 13.75 10.64 1.22
CA GLY A 226 12.96 11.33 0.20
C GLY A 226 11.47 11.04 0.22
N PHE A 227 10.97 10.30 1.19
CA PHE A 227 9.53 10.26 1.48
C PHE A 227 9.09 11.55 2.16
N ASP A 228 7.91 12.04 1.80
CA ASP A 228 7.23 13.16 2.46
C ASP A 228 6.25 12.67 3.53
N ALA A 229 5.64 11.50 3.30
CA ALA A 229 4.80 10.77 4.24
C ALA A 229 4.83 9.28 3.92
N PHE A 230 4.34 8.46 4.86
CA PHE A 230 4.26 7.02 4.71
C PHE A 230 2.94 6.51 5.29
N ILE A 231 2.15 5.83 4.46
CA ILE A 231 0.92 5.13 4.83
C ILE A 231 1.25 3.65 4.90
N ASP A 232 0.88 2.97 5.98
CA ASP A 232 1.25 1.59 6.24
C ASP A 232 0.05 0.73 6.68
N GLY A 233 0.25 -0.57 6.74
CA GLY A 233 -0.66 -1.59 7.22
C GLY A 233 0.06 -2.71 7.95
N HIS A 234 -0.50 -3.94 7.97
CA HIS A 234 0.08 -5.20 8.43
C HIS A 234 0.05 -5.44 9.95
N SER A 235 0.46 -4.50 10.77
CA SER A 235 0.52 -4.70 12.22
C SER A 235 -0.76 -4.32 12.96
N HIS A 236 -1.81 -3.90 12.25
CA HIS A 236 -3.10 -3.46 12.81
C HIS A 236 -2.92 -2.43 13.94
N THR A 237 -1.99 -1.52 13.78
CA THR A 237 -1.65 -0.53 14.79
C THR A 237 -2.35 0.78 14.48
N VAL A 238 -3.13 1.32 15.42
CA VAL A 238 -3.68 2.67 15.28
C VAL A 238 -2.57 3.69 15.53
N MET A 239 -2.23 4.42 14.48
CA MET A 239 -1.12 5.39 14.52
C MET A 239 -1.46 6.59 13.62
N GLU A 240 -1.70 7.74 14.23
CA GLU A 240 -2.16 8.92 13.51
C GLU A 240 -1.03 9.67 12.80
N ASN A 241 0.10 9.91 13.48
CA ASN A 241 1.17 10.77 12.97
C ASN A 241 2.52 10.50 13.63
N LYS A 242 2.99 9.29 13.63
CA LYS A 242 4.33 8.96 14.17
C LYS A 242 5.41 9.61 13.32
N GLN A 243 6.32 10.35 13.96
CA GLN A 243 7.46 10.96 13.28
C GLN A 243 8.66 10.01 13.32
N VAL A 244 9.16 9.62 12.17
CA VAL A 244 10.33 8.73 12.02
C VAL A 244 11.40 9.48 11.25
N ALA A 245 12.62 9.50 11.77
CA ALA A 245 13.75 10.11 11.08
C ALA A 245 14.20 9.21 9.91
N ASP A 246 14.34 9.79 8.73
CA ASP A 246 14.91 9.11 7.57
C ASP A 246 16.45 9.05 7.67
N ALA A 247 17.12 8.41 6.71
CA ALA A 247 18.57 8.25 6.70
C ALA A 247 19.35 9.58 6.66
N SER A 248 18.69 10.70 6.32
CA SER A 248 19.28 12.05 6.38
C SER A 248 18.95 12.80 7.67
N GLY A 249 18.11 12.22 8.54
CA GLY A 249 17.63 12.85 9.77
C GLY A 249 16.36 13.70 9.57
N ARG A 250 15.77 13.74 8.37
CA ARG A 250 14.50 14.40 8.12
C ARG A 250 13.34 13.56 8.69
N LEU A 251 12.40 14.23 9.35
CA LEU A 251 11.23 13.56 9.89
C LEU A 251 10.20 13.26 8.79
N VAL A 252 9.76 12.02 8.73
CA VAL A 252 8.71 11.50 7.85
C VAL A 252 7.51 11.11 8.71
N THR A 253 6.32 11.57 8.34
CA THR A 253 5.08 11.17 9.03
C THR A 253 4.68 9.77 8.58
N LEU A 254 4.60 8.84 9.54
CA LEU A 254 4.12 7.48 9.38
C LEU A 254 2.73 7.35 10.00
N THR A 255 1.79 6.72 9.29
CA THR A 255 0.40 6.58 9.73
C THR A 255 -0.18 5.20 9.35
N GLN A 256 -1.11 4.71 10.19
CA GLN A 256 -1.83 3.44 10.02
C GLN A 256 -3.17 3.53 10.74
N THR A 257 -4.23 2.89 10.24
CA THR A 257 -5.60 2.98 10.79
C THR A 257 -5.97 1.88 11.79
N GLY A 258 -5.19 0.81 11.90
CA GLY A 258 -5.45 -0.34 12.77
C GLY A 258 -6.10 -1.53 12.12
#